data_3d3dadaeacdaf9cd106ae045b661a716
#
_entry.id   3d3dadaeacdaf9cd106ae045b661a716
#
_cell.length_a   1.000
_cell.length_b   1.000
_cell.length_c   1.000
_cell.angle_alpha   90.00
_cell.angle_beta   90.00
_cell.angle_gamma   90.00
#
_symmetry.space_group_name_H-M   'P 1'
#
loop_
_entity.id
_entity.type
_entity.pdbx_description
1 polymer ?
#
loop_
_entity_poly.entity_id
_entity_poly.type
_entity_poly.pdbx_seq_one_letter_code
_entity_poly.pdbx_strand_id
1 'polypeptide(L)'
;WTKAVQREVVVTKTIELLSSSRRGPKKQEPNSSPLILSQSETVAWRWINQNFHFRIDNPDSDEPGRIGLGLWPAQIKILAWLQTHDRLIGLKARKIGFSTAGCGFALWVAMLNGQSRSHLFSTTDTEATNLLERVQFGFDTLDEPWKSALKVDKRNEHELVLSGGRNDFRVIQAFPMTKYSARPESCDFALLDEWAFIAQASEMWKAVEPSLARWCLMISTGYGPQGDFFNHWNGAKAGRSQFMPAFFPWQARPGRDLQWL
;
A
#
# COMPACT_ATOMS: atom_id res chain seq x y z
N TRP A 1 -10.96 -6.28 -20.65
CA TRP A 1 -9.85 -5.61 -21.37
C TRP A 1 -10.18 -4.16 -21.68
N THR A 2 -11.34 -3.87 -22.27
CA THR A 2 -11.72 -2.51 -22.71
C THR A 2 -11.89 -1.48 -21.55
N LYS A 3 -12.40 -1.89 -20.40
CA LYS A 3 -12.57 -1.00 -19.22
C LYS A 3 -11.25 -0.67 -18.51
N ALA A 4 -10.28 -1.59 -18.51
CA ALA A 4 -8.96 -1.34 -17.93
C ALA A 4 -8.18 -0.32 -18.77
N VAL A 5 -8.22 -0.43 -20.09
CA VAL A 5 -7.59 0.52 -21.03
C VAL A 5 -8.25 1.91 -20.94
N GLN A 6 -9.57 1.99 -20.77
CA GLN A 6 -10.26 3.28 -20.58
C GLN A 6 -9.90 3.95 -19.24
N ARG A 7 -9.68 3.20 -18.16
CA ARG A 7 -9.21 3.75 -16.88
C ARG A 7 -7.76 4.21 -16.92
N GLU A 8 -6.87 3.53 -17.64
CA GLU A 8 -5.51 4.03 -17.90
C GLU A 8 -5.51 5.39 -18.60
N VAL A 9 -6.36 5.57 -19.59
CA VAL A 9 -6.51 6.86 -20.32
C VAL A 9 -7.08 7.96 -19.42
N VAL A 10 -7.98 7.65 -18.49
CA VAL A 10 -8.56 8.61 -17.55
C VAL A 10 -7.53 9.06 -16.52
N VAL A 11 -6.69 8.18 -16.01
CA VAL A 11 -5.60 8.52 -15.07
C VAL A 11 -4.60 9.47 -15.76
N THR A 12 -4.21 9.18 -16.99
CA THR A 12 -3.29 10.01 -17.77
C THR A 12 -3.90 11.39 -18.06
N LYS A 13 -5.17 11.49 -18.43
CA LYS A 13 -5.87 12.77 -18.66
C LYS A 13 -6.06 13.59 -17.37
N THR A 14 -6.30 12.95 -16.24
CA THR A 14 -6.45 13.66 -14.96
C THR A 14 -5.13 14.27 -14.51
N ILE A 15 -4.01 13.61 -14.74
CA ILE A 15 -2.67 14.13 -14.46
C ILE A 15 -2.36 15.35 -15.37
N GLU A 16 -2.70 15.30 -16.66
CA GLU A 16 -2.52 16.41 -17.58
C GLU A 16 -3.41 17.62 -17.25
N LEU A 17 -4.67 17.43 -16.85
CA LEU A 17 -5.60 18.50 -16.49
C LEU A 17 -5.22 19.21 -15.17
N LEU A 18 -4.61 18.51 -14.21
CA LEU A 18 -4.14 19.10 -12.96
C LEU A 18 -2.83 19.90 -13.13
N SER A 19 -2.04 19.60 -14.18
CA SER A 19 -0.81 20.31 -14.49
C SER A 19 -1.03 21.63 -15.27
N SER A 20 -2.18 21.80 -15.94
CA SER A 20 -2.43 22.92 -16.86
C SER A 20 -3.15 24.14 -16.25
N SER A 21 -3.67 24.09 -15.02
CA SER A 21 -4.64 25.09 -14.53
C SER A 21 -4.12 26.16 -13.56
N ARG A 22 -2.80 26.38 -13.39
CA ARG A 22 -2.30 27.46 -12.51
C ARG A 22 -1.08 28.17 -13.07
N ARG A 23 -1.26 29.26 -13.80
CA ARG A 23 -0.21 30.26 -14.07
C ARG A 23 -0.50 31.55 -13.31
N GLY A 24 0.22 31.79 -12.22
CA GLY A 24 0.42 33.08 -11.60
C GLY A 24 1.91 33.51 -11.73
N PRO A 25 2.30 34.81 -11.51
CA PRO A 25 3.61 35.30 -11.89
C PRO A 25 4.76 34.69 -11.09
N LYS A 26 5.84 34.34 -11.80
CA LYS A 26 7.02 33.64 -11.34
C LYS A 26 7.91 34.49 -10.45
N LYS A 27 8.24 34.02 -9.24
CA LYS A 27 9.55 34.21 -8.61
C LYS A 27 10.33 32.90 -8.78
N GLN A 28 11.55 33.01 -9.33
CA GLN A 28 12.44 31.88 -9.51
C GLN A 28 12.90 31.32 -8.16
N GLU A 29 12.56 30.07 -7.87
CA GLU A 29 13.12 29.23 -6.82
C GLU A 29 13.79 28.00 -7.45
N PRO A 30 14.72 27.33 -6.74
CA PRO A 30 15.57 26.30 -7.34
C PRO A 30 14.77 25.14 -7.91
N ASN A 31 15.25 24.67 -9.02
CA ASN A 31 14.70 23.74 -9.99
C ASN A 31 14.38 22.36 -9.39
N SER A 32 13.24 22.20 -8.73
CA SER A 32 12.63 20.89 -8.50
C SER A 32 11.49 20.72 -9.52
N SER A 33 11.82 20.22 -10.70
CA SER A 33 10.80 19.77 -11.64
C SER A 33 9.93 18.72 -10.96
N PRO A 34 8.58 18.78 -11.04
CA PRO A 34 7.74 17.75 -10.49
C PRO A 34 8.13 16.40 -11.12
N LEU A 35 8.28 15.38 -10.30
CA LEU A 35 8.49 14.01 -10.76
C LEU A 35 7.31 13.61 -11.65
N ILE A 36 7.57 13.51 -12.95
CA ILE A 36 6.59 13.03 -13.92
C ILE A 36 6.84 11.52 -14.06
N LEU A 37 5.93 10.72 -13.48
CA LEU A 37 5.96 9.28 -13.63
C LEU A 37 5.80 8.89 -15.10
N SER A 38 6.66 8.01 -15.59
CA SER A 38 6.47 7.38 -16.91
C SER A 38 5.23 6.46 -16.89
N GLN A 39 4.67 6.14 -18.05
CA GLN A 39 3.51 5.22 -18.13
C GLN A 39 3.76 3.86 -17.44
N SER A 40 5.00 3.37 -17.44
CA SER A 40 5.36 2.12 -16.75
C SER A 40 5.38 2.25 -15.23
N GLU A 41 5.68 3.43 -14.71
CA GLU A 41 5.77 3.73 -13.27
C GLU A 41 4.39 4.00 -12.63
N THR A 42 3.37 4.30 -13.45
CA THR A 42 1.98 4.34 -13.00
C THR A 42 1.39 2.95 -12.71
N VAL A 43 2.09 1.88 -13.08
CA VAL A 43 1.71 0.50 -12.74
C VAL A 43 2.37 0.08 -11.43
N ALA A 44 1.61 0.04 -10.35
CA ALA A 44 2.08 -0.17 -8.99
C ALA A 44 3.07 -1.33 -8.84
N TRP A 45 2.72 -2.53 -9.31
CA TRP A 45 3.59 -3.69 -9.15
C TRP A 45 4.93 -3.58 -9.89
N ARG A 46 4.98 -2.86 -11.03
CA ARG A 46 6.23 -2.63 -11.78
C ARG A 46 7.14 -1.71 -11.00
N TRP A 47 6.61 -0.57 -10.53
CA TRP A 47 7.37 0.38 -9.73
C TRP A 47 7.89 -0.27 -8.44
N ILE A 48 7.04 -1.02 -7.72
CA ILE A 48 7.41 -1.73 -6.50
C ILE A 48 8.52 -2.75 -6.77
N ASN A 49 8.38 -3.54 -7.84
CA ASN A 49 9.37 -4.56 -8.19
C ASN A 49 10.75 -3.98 -8.52
N GLN A 50 10.80 -2.75 -9.03
CA GLN A 50 12.04 -2.08 -9.42
C GLN A 50 12.67 -1.28 -8.28
N ASN A 51 11.86 -0.68 -7.41
CA ASN A 51 12.32 0.37 -6.51
C ASN A 51 12.17 0.02 -5.03
N PHE A 52 11.27 -0.90 -4.67
CA PHE A 52 11.03 -1.21 -3.26
C PHE A 52 11.98 -2.30 -2.76
N HIS A 53 12.68 -2.00 -1.66
CA HIS A 53 13.58 -2.94 -0.99
C HIS A 53 13.05 -3.29 0.39
N PHE A 54 13.47 -4.43 0.91
CA PHE A 54 13.22 -4.81 2.28
C PHE A 54 14.52 -5.18 2.99
N ARG A 55 14.48 -5.03 4.31
CA ARG A 55 15.61 -5.31 5.19
C ARG A 55 15.89 -6.82 5.25
N ILE A 56 17.16 -7.17 5.20
CA ILE A 56 17.67 -8.49 5.55
C ILE A 56 18.74 -8.36 6.62
N ASP A 57 18.86 -9.37 7.45
CA ASP A 57 20.00 -9.46 8.36
C ASP A 57 21.28 -9.68 7.54
N ASN A 58 22.30 -8.87 7.81
CA ASN A 58 23.60 -9.01 7.19
C ASN A 58 24.60 -9.47 8.25
N PRO A 59 24.97 -10.79 8.27
CA PRO A 59 25.82 -11.34 9.31
C PRO A 59 27.26 -10.79 9.28
N ASP A 60 27.67 -10.17 8.17
CA ASP A 60 29.02 -9.65 7.95
C ASP A 60 29.16 -8.13 8.17
N SER A 61 28.09 -7.46 8.62
CA SER A 61 28.05 -6.01 8.81
C SER A 61 27.01 -5.61 9.84
N ASP A 62 27.31 -4.57 10.63
CA ASP A 62 26.35 -3.95 11.56
C ASP A 62 25.23 -3.20 10.82
N GLU A 63 25.42 -2.89 9.52
CA GLU A 63 24.40 -2.28 8.69
C GLU A 63 23.49 -3.33 8.06
N PRO A 64 22.16 -3.12 8.10
CA PRO A 64 21.23 -4.05 7.48
C PRO A 64 21.44 -4.13 5.97
N GLY A 65 21.50 -5.33 5.44
CA GLY A 65 21.47 -5.55 4.01
C GLY A 65 20.12 -5.16 3.39
N ARG A 66 20.14 -4.75 2.11
CA ARG A 66 18.94 -4.52 1.32
C ARG A 66 18.81 -5.54 0.20
N ILE A 67 17.61 -6.00 -0.03
CA ILE A 67 17.27 -6.86 -1.17
C ILE A 67 16.05 -6.27 -1.88
N GLY A 68 16.11 -6.18 -3.21
CA GLY A 68 14.94 -5.82 -4.02
C GLY A 68 13.80 -6.78 -3.75
N LEU A 69 12.56 -6.30 -3.70
CA LEU A 69 11.40 -7.11 -3.30
C LEU A 69 11.22 -8.34 -4.22
N GLY A 70 11.61 -8.26 -5.50
CA GLY A 70 11.53 -9.39 -6.41
C GLY A 70 10.15 -10.07 -6.35
N LEU A 71 9.10 -9.34 -6.73
CA LEU A 71 7.71 -9.75 -6.53
C LEU A 71 7.42 -11.14 -7.09
N TRP A 72 6.83 -11.98 -6.27
CA TRP A 72 6.30 -13.28 -6.71
C TRP A 72 5.03 -13.11 -7.56
N PRO A 73 4.68 -14.07 -8.42
CA PRO A 73 3.49 -14.00 -9.27
C PRO A 73 2.20 -13.68 -8.49
N ALA A 74 2.05 -14.25 -7.28
CA ALA A 74 0.89 -13.97 -6.42
C ALA A 74 0.85 -12.53 -5.93
N GLN A 75 2.01 -11.92 -5.63
CA GLN A 75 2.12 -10.53 -5.21
C GLN A 75 1.88 -9.58 -6.38
N ILE A 76 2.40 -9.87 -7.56
CA ILE A 76 2.07 -9.13 -8.79
C ILE A 76 0.57 -9.14 -9.04
N LYS A 77 -0.06 -10.32 -8.92
CA LYS A 77 -1.48 -10.50 -9.16
C LYS A 77 -2.35 -9.70 -8.18
N ILE A 78 -2.05 -9.74 -6.87
CA ILE A 78 -2.84 -9.00 -5.87
C ILE A 78 -2.70 -7.48 -6.05
N LEU A 79 -1.49 -6.99 -6.37
CA LEU A 79 -1.25 -5.57 -6.62
C LEU A 79 -1.93 -5.07 -7.91
N ALA A 80 -1.87 -5.85 -8.99
CA ALA A 80 -2.56 -5.54 -10.23
C ALA A 80 -4.08 -5.50 -10.05
N TRP A 81 -4.63 -6.47 -9.32
CA TRP A 81 -6.06 -6.50 -9.02
C TRP A 81 -6.49 -5.34 -8.11
N LEU A 82 -5.71 -5.01 -7.07
CA LEU A 82 -5.97 -3.87 -6.20
C LEU A 82 -6.05 -2.58 -7.01
N GLN A 83 -5.10 -2.36 -7.91
CA GLN A 83 -5.07 -1.15 -8.74
C GLN A 83 -6.27 -1.04 -9.69
N THR A 84 -6.83 -2.18 -10.15
CA THR A 84 -7.95 -2.19 -11.12
C THR A 84 -9.34 -2.27 -10.49
N HIS A 85 -9.44 -2.81 -9.26
CA HIS A 85 -10.73 -3.02 -8.58
C HIS A 85 -10.95 -2.10 -7.38
N ASP A 86 -9.96 -1.32 -7.01
CA ASP A 86 -9.91 -0.38 -5.90
C ASP A 86 -10.05 -1.05 -4.50
N ARG A 87 -10.92 -2.05 -4.32
CA ARG A 87 -11.12 -2.77 -3.06
C ARG A 87 -10.92 -4.26 -3.24
N LEU A 88 -10.01 -4.84 -2.47
CA LEU A 88 -9.65 -6.24 -2.56
C LEU A 88 -9.63 -6.90 -1.18
N ILE A 89 -10.28 -8.06 -1.06
CA ILE A 89 -10.19 -8.92 0.10
C ILE A 89 -9.42 -10.19 -0.24
N GLY A 90 -8.32 -10.45 0.48
CA GLY A 90 -7.41 -11.55 0.25
C GLY A 90 -7.38 -12.57 1.38
N LEU A 91 -7.93 -13.77 1.15
CA LEU A 91 -7.70 -14.92 2.01
C LEU A 91 -6.39 -15.59 1.58
N LYS A 92 -5.41 -15.65 2.48
CA LYS A 92 -4.05 -16.03 2.14
C LYS A 92 -3.47 -17.09 3.08
N ALA A 93 -2.54 -17.89 2.58
CA ALA A 93 -1.67 -18.67 3.45
C ALA A 93 -0.64 -17.75 4.15
N ARG A 94 -0.06 -18.27 5.24
CA ARG A 94 0.99 -17.57 5.99
C ARG A 94 2.26 -17.38 5.15
N LYS A 95 2.98 -16.27 5.40
CA LYS A 95 4.30 -15.98 4.84
C LYS A 95 4.36 -15.93 3.29
N ILE A 96 3.32 -15.42 2.64
CA ILE A 96 3.33 -15.13 1.19
C ILE A 96 3.61 -13.66 0.86
N GLY A 97 4.03 -12.86 1.85
CA GLY A 97 4.60 -11.54 1.68
C GLY A 97 3.61 -10.42 1.26
N PHE A 98 2.30 -10.62 1.47
CA PHE A 98 1.30 -9.62 1.06
C PHE A 98 1.32 -8.36 1.92
N SER A 99 1.63 -8.45 3.20
CA SER A 99 1.83 -7.28 4.07
C SER A 99 2.96 -6.40 3.53
N THR A 100 4.08 -7.00 3.11
CA THR A 100 5.21 -6.29 2.50
C THR A 100 4.84 -5.68 1.14
N ALA A 101 4.08 -6.41 0.31
CA ALA A 101 3.58 -5.88 -0.96
C ALA A 101 2.62 -4.68 -0.73
N GLY A 102 1.78 -4.74 0.30
CA GLY A 102 0.92 -3.63 0.73
C GLY A 102 1.70 -2.41 1.21
N CYS A 103 2.80 -2.63 1.95
CA CYS A 103 3.73 -1.55 2.34
C CYS A 103 4.37 -0.88 1.11
N GLY A 104 4.79 -1.68 0.12
CA GLY A 104 5.27 -1.16 -1.17
C GLY A 104 4.21 -0.36 -1.91
N PHE A 105 2.94 -0.79 -1.85
CA PHE A 105 1.82 -0.06 -2.46
C PHE A 105 1.57 1.28 -1.76
N ALA A 106 1.66 1.35 -0.43
CA ALA A 106 1.55 2.60 0.31
C ALA A 106 2.64 3.62 -0.10
N LEU A 107 3.88 3.14 -0.25
CA LEU A 107 4.97 3.99 -0.74
C LEU A 107 4.76 4.43 -2.18
N TRP A 108 4.31 3.53 -3.06
CA TRP A 108 3.97 3.89 -4.44
C TRP A 108 2.87 4.95 -4.52
N VAL A 109 1.82 4.86 -3.70
CA VAL A 109 0.77 5.89 -3.62
C VAL A 109 1.37 7.24 -3.24
N ALA A 110 2.32 7.27 -2.29
CA ALA A 110 3.03 8.48 -1.93
C ALA A 110 3.92 9.01 -3.08
N MET A 111 4.49 8.16 -3.94
CA MET A 111 5.24 8.59 -5.11
C MET A 111 4.33 9.11 -6.23
N LEU A 112 3.13 8.54 -6.38
CA LEU A 112 2.19 8.88 -7.44
C LEU A 112 1.55 10.26 -7.24
N ASN A 113 1.19 10.62 -6.02
CA ASN A 113 0.38 11.81 -5.73
C ASN A 113 1.05 12.76 -4.73
N GLY A 114 1.12 14.04 -5.08
CA GLY A 114 1.65 15.10 -4.22
C GLY A 114 0.77 15.48 -3.03
N GLN A 115 -0.42 14.92 -2.91
CA GLN A 115 -1.30 15.03 -1.74
C GLN A 115 -1.93 13.66 -1.54
N SER A 116 -1.32 12.85 -0.69
CA SER A 116 -1.78 11.47 -0.48
C SER A 116 -1.68 11.06 0.97
N ARG A 117 -2.57 10.17 1.35
CA ARG A 117 -2.58 9.58 2.68
C ARG A 117 -2.78 8.07 2.58
N SER A 118 -1.93 7.32 3.28
CA SER A 118 -2.03 5.87 3.39
C SER A 118 -2.09 5.45 4.84
N HIS A 119 -3.00 4.56 5.18
CA HIS A 119 -3.17 4.02 6.52
C HIS A 119 -2.84 2.53 6.55
N LEU A 120 -2.01 2.13 7.51
CA LEU A 120 -1.58 0.76 7.73
C LEU A 120 -2.16 0.27 9.06
N PHE A 121 -3.10 -0.65 9.01
CA PHE A 121 -3.75 -1.20 10.19
C PHE A 121 -3.27 -2.62 10.46
N SER A 122 -2.99 -2.94 11.72
CA SER A 122 -2.67 -4.29 12.15
C SER A 122 -3.23 -4.60 13.55
N THR A 123 -3.09 -5.84 14.01
CA THR A 123 -3.74 -6.33 15.23
C THR A 123 -3.20 -5.69 16.50
N THR A 124 -1.88 -5.43 16.56
CA THR A 124 -1.19 -4.81 17.69
C THR A 124 -0.40 -3.59 17.28
N ASP A 125 0.01 -2.78 18.24
CA ASP A 125 0.86 -1.61 18.02
C ASP A 125 2.21 -2.01 17.40
N THR A 126 2.85 -3.03 17.93
CA THR A 126 4.12 -3.55 17.40
C THR A 126 3.98 -4.05 15.96
N GLU A 127 2.88 -4.71 15.60
CA GLU A 127 2.67 -5.15 14.22
C GLU A 127 2.39 -3.99 13.30
N ALA A 128 1.66 -2.96 13.75
CA ALA A 128 1.40 -1.75 12.98
C ALA A 128 2.70 -0.95 12.73
N THR A 129 3.51 -0.74 13.77
CA THR A 129 4.81 -0.07 13.64
C THR A 129 5.78 -0.85 12.74
N ASN A 130 5.80 -2.17 12.80
CA ASN A 130 6.57 -3.03 11.89
C ASN A 130 6.15 -2.87 10.42
N LEU A 131 4.87 -2.59 10.13
CA LEU A 131 4.45 -2.25 8.75
C LEU A 131 5.06 -0.93 8.30
N LEU A 132 5.02 0.09 9.16
CA LEU A 132 5.58 1.40 8.85
C LEU A 132 7.10 1.37 8.71
N GLU A 133 7.81 0.61 9.55
CA GLU A 133 9.25 0.40 9.43
C GLU A 133 9.65 -0.15 8.05
N ARG A 134 8.86 -1.08 7.50
CA ARG A 134 9.09 -1.60 6.14
C ARG A 134 8.94 -0.51 5.08
N VAL A 135 7.96 0.38 5.24
CA VAL A 135 7.78 1.52 4.34
C VAL A 135 8.95 2.50 4.47
N GLN A 136 9.34 2.82 5.70
CA GLN A 136 10.46 3.72 5.98
C GLN A 136 11.77 3.19 5.42
N PHE A 137 12.05 1.89 5.62
CA PHE A 137 13.23 1.25 5.03
C PHE A 137 13.16 1.24 3.51
N GLY A 138 11.98 0.93 2.93
CA GLY A 138 11.78 1.01 1.48
C GLY A 138 12.06 2.42 0.93
N PHE A 139 11.60 3.47 1.61
CA PHE A 139 11.91 4.86 1.26
C PHE A 139 13.40 5.19 1.40
N ASP A 140 14.03 4.78 2.49
CA ASP A 140 15.45 5.07 2.75
C ASP A 140 16.38 4.43 1.72
N THR A 141 15.97 3.32 1.14
CA THR A 141 16.74 2.53 0.18
C THR A 141 16.34 2.74 -1.27
N LEU A 142 15.47 3.72 -1.56
CA LEU A 142 15.16 4.13 -2.94
C LEU A 142 16.42 4.61 -3.64
N ASP A 143 16.56 4.24 -4.90
CA ASP A 143 17.59 4.76 -5.78
C ASP A 143 17.17 6.12 -6.37
N GLU A 144 18.13 6.87 -6.93
CA GLU A 144 17.83 8.10 -7.65
C GLU A 144 17.05 7.81 -8.95
N PRO A 145 16.16 8.70 -9.38
CA PRO A 145 15.88 10.03 -8.82
C PRO A 145 14.83 10.03 -7.69
N TRP A 146 14.31 8.88 -7.28
CA TRP A 146 13.19 8.78 -6.33
C TRP A 146 13.56 9.27 -4.94
N LYS A 147 14.81 8.97 -4.51
CA LYS A 147 15.30 9.35 -3.18
C LYS A 147 15.37 10.86 -3.00
N SER A 148 15.90 11.58 -3.98
CA SER A 148 16.07 13.03 -3.94
C SER A 148 14.76 13.80 -4.24
N ALA A 149 13.75 13.11 -4.77
CA ALA A 149 12.49 13.73 -5.14
C ALA A 149 11.66 14.20 -3.96
N LEU A 150 11.82 13.57 -2.80
CA LEU A 150 11.03 13.82 -1.62
C LEU A 150 11.92 14.05 -0.40
N LYS A 151 11.51 15.03 0.42
CA LYS A 151 12.09 15.33 1.72
C LYS A 151 11.25 14.67 2.82
N VAL A 152 11.91 14.21 3.87
CA VAL A 152 11.25 13.76 5.10
C VAL A 152 10.97 14.97 5.98
N ASP A 153 9.70 15.29 6.21
CA ASP A 153 9.28 16.39 7.08
C ASP A 153 8.98 15.92 8.50
N LYS A 154 8.48 14.67 8.65
CA LYS A 154 8.25 14.04 9.94
C LYS A 154 8.47 12.53 9.84
N ARG A 155 9.09 11.96 10.86
CA ARG A 155 9.30 10.53 10.97
C ARG A 155 9.30 10.09 12.43
N ASN A 156 8.48 9.13 12.74
CA ASN A 156 8.47 8.42 14.02
C ASN A 156 7.96 6.99 13.80
N GLU A 157 7.71 6.25 14.88
CA GLU A 157 7.24 4.85 14.81
C GLU A 157 5.81 4.68 14.29
N HIS A 158 4.99 5.75 14.26
CA HIS A 158 3.61 5.70 13.79
C HIS A 158 3.35 6.51 12.52
N GLU A 159 4.29 7.34 12.08
CA GLU A 159 4.05 8.25 10.98
C GLU A 159 5.32 8.56 10.17
N LEU A 160 5.16 8.56 8.85
CA LEU A 160 6.11 9.10 7.89
C LEU A 160 5.42 10.17 7.06
N VAL A 161 5.93 11.41 7.12
CA VAL A 161 5.46 12.53 6.30
C VAL A 161 6.55 12.94 5.33
N LEU A 162 6.20 12.96 4.06
CA LEU A 162 7.09 13.31 2.95
C LEU A 162 6.53 14.53 2.21
N SER A 163 7.41 15.34 1.63
CA SER A 163 7.03 16.45 0.76
C SER A 163 7.99 16.59 -0.43
N GLY A 164 7.45 16.98 -1.58
CA GLY A 164 8.23 17.25 -2.80
C GLY A 164 8.17 18.72 -3.25
N GLY A 165 7.58 19.60 -2.43
CA GLY A 165 7.45 21.01 -2.74
C GLY A 165 6.35 21.71 -1.94
N ARG A 166 6.02 22.94 -2.33
CA ARG A 166 5.02 23.75 -1.63
C ARG A 166 3.62 23.15 -1.80
N ASN A 167 2.87 23.01 -0.70
CA ASN A 167 1.54 22.38 -0.65
C ASN A 167 1.52 20.90 -1.07
N ASP A 168 2.66 20.23 -1.02
CA ASP A 168 2.79 18.80 -1.23
C ASP A 168 2.99 18.14 0.13
N PHE A 169 2.10 17.23 0.50
CA PHE A 169 2.24 16.41 1.71
C PHE A 169 1.79 14.99 1.42
N ARG A 170 2.54 14.04 1.89
CA ARG A 170 2.33 12.61 1.68
C ARG A 170 2.49 11.94 3.03
N VAL A 171 1.41 11.41 3.54
CA VAL A 171 1.35 10.90 4.90
C VAL A 171 1.13 9.39 4.87
N ILE A 172 1.98 8.64 5.56
CA ILE A 172 1.79 7.21 5.78
C ILE A 172 1.76 6.98 7.27
N GLN A 173 0.65 6.46 7.78
CA GLN A 173 0.43 6.27 9.22
C GLN A 173 0.12 4.82 9.54
N ALA A 174 0.64 4.36 10.68
CA ALA A 174 0.38 3.04 11.24
C ALA A 174 -0.56 3.13 12.44
N PHE A 175 -1.56 2.26 12.48
CA PHE A 175 -2.58 2.22 13.52
C PHE A 175 -2.76 0.81 14.06
N PRO A 176 -2.66 0.60 15.38
CA PRO A 176 -3.15 -0.62 15.99
C PRO A 176 -4.68 -0.65 15.94
N MET A 177 -5.27 -1.79 15.64
CA MET A 177 -6.73 -1.96 15.64
C MET A 177 -7.22 -2.29 17.05
N THR A 178 -7.12 -1.30 17.93
CA THR A 178 -7.61 -1.35 19.29
C THR A 178 -8.92 -0.57 19.45
N LYS A 179 -9.68 -0.84 20.50
CA LYS A 179 -11.00 -0.25 20.78
C LYS A 179 -11.03 1.29 20.74
N TYR A 180 -9.88 1.92 20.92
CA TYR A 180 -9.74 3.38 21.01
C TYR A 180 -9.01 4.00 19.81
N SER A 181 -8.78 3.24 18.75
CA SER A 181 -8.21 3.82 17.54
C SER A 181 -9.12 4.93 17.04
N ALA A 182 -8.60 6.15 17.03
CA ALA A 182 -9.32 7.34 16.58
C ALA A 182 -9.87 7.11 15.17
N ARG A 183 -10.98 7.78 14.83
CA ARG A 183 -11.49 7.79 13.46
C ARG A 183 -10.39 8.35 12.55
N PRO A 184 -9.87 7.56 11.60
CA PRO A 184 -8.81 8.03 10.75
C PRO A 184 -9.34 9.15 9.84
N GLU A 185 -8.45 10.07 9.48
CA GLU A 185 -8.74 11.03 8.41
C GLU A 185 -8.94 10.30 7.08
N SER A 186 -9.47 11.01 6.08
CA SER A 186 -9.63 10.44 4.74
C SER A 186 -8.29 9.97 4.18
N CYS A 187 -8.26 8.78 3.59
CA CYS A 187 -7.06 8.19 3.01
C CYS A 187 -7.30 7.63 1.60
N ASP A 188 -6.27 7.71 0.76
CA ASP A 188 -6.26 7.15 -0.59
C ASP A 188 -6.08 5.64 -0.58
N PHE A 189 -5.34 5.13 0.38
CA PHE A 189 -5.07 3.71 0.54
C PHE A 189 -5.14 3.27 1.99
N ALA A 190 -5.81 2.13 2.26
CA ALA A 190 -5.74 1.43 3.52
C ALA A 190 -5.29 -0.02 3.33
N LEU A 191 -4.27 -0.41 4.10
CA LEU A 191 -3.89 -1.80 4.33
C LEU A 191 -4.50 -2.27 5.64
N LEU A 192 -5.36 -3.29 5.59
CA LEU A 192 -5.96 -3.95 6.75
C LEU A 192 -5.32 -5.33 6.87
N ASP A 193 -4.25 -5.43 7.66
CA ASP A 193 -3.48 -6.67 7.78
C ASP A 193 -4.01 -7.55 8.91
N GLU A 194 -4.07 -8.84 8.66
CA GLU A 194 -4.56 -9.89 9.57
C GLU A 194 -5.96 -9.59 10.15
N TRP A 195 -6.87 -9.08 9.30
CA TRP A 195 -8.20 -8.60 9.69
C TRP A 195 -9.07 -9.63 10.41
N ALA A 196 -8.92 -10.93 10.10
CA ALA A 196 -9.69 -11.99 10.77
C ALA A 196 -9.38 -12.11 12.28
N PHE A 197 -8.26 -11.58 12.75
CA PHE A 197 -7.83 -11.62 14.14
C PHE A 197 -8.20 -10.39 14.96
N ILE A 198 -8.87 -9.40 14.35
CA ILE A 198 -9.31 -8.19 15.03
C ILE A 198 -10.56 -8.47 15.85
N ALA A 199 -10.49 -8.31 17.16
CA ALA A 199 -11.57 -8.67 18.09
C ALA A 199 -12.88 -7.89 17.85
N GLN A 200 -12.80 -6.62 17.43
CA GLN A 200 -13.94 -5.73 17.18
C GLN A 200 -13.96 -5.24 15.72
N ALA A 201 -13.61 -6.12 14.78
CA ALA A 201 -13.42 -5.79 13.38
C ALA A 201 -14.62 -5.08 12.74
N SER A 202 -15.86 -5.50 13.05
CA SER A 202 -17.07 -4.83 12.53
C SER A 202 -17.22 -3.39 12.98
N GLU A 203 -16.86 -3.07 14.21
CA GLU A 203 -16.91 -1.68 14.73
C GLU A 203 -15.78 -0.86 14.10
N MET A 204 -14.60 -1.44 13.98
CA MET A 204 -13.45 -0.83 13.32
C MET A 204 -13.73 -0.56 11.84
N TRP A 205 -14.38 -1.49 11.14
CA TRP A 205 -14.77 -1.30 9.75
C TRP A 205 -15.69 -0.09 9.57
N LYS A 206 -16.69 0.08 10.44
CA LYS A 206 -17.60 1.25 10.41
C LYS A 206 -16.85 2.58 10.61
N ALA A 207 -15.69 2.57 11.29
CA ALA A 207 -14.86 3.76 11.46
C ALA A 207 -13.92 3.99 10.26
N VAL A 208 -13.40 2.93 9.66
CA VAL A 208 -12.42 2.98 8.55
C VAL A 208 -13.10 3.20 7.21
N GLU A 209 -14.19 2.47 6.91
CA GLU A 209 -14.85 2.51 5.59
C GLU A 209 -15.20 3.92 5.10
N PRO A 210 -15.78 4.83 5.93
CA PRO A 210 -16.08 6.18 5.49
C PRO A 210 -14.86 7.04 5.18
N SER A 211 -13.67 6.67 5.68
CA SER A 211 -12.43 7.39 5.43
C SER A 211 -11.73 6.97 4.12
N LEU A 212 -12.18 5.87 3.51
CA LEU A 212 -11.55 5.32 2.30
C LEU A 212 -11.97 6.08 1.05
N ALA A 213 -11.06 6.88 0.49
CA ALA A 213 -11.29 7.58 -0.76
C ALA A 213 -11.14 6.66 -1.98
N ARG A 214 -10.21 5.66 -1.93
CA ARG A 214 -9.96 4.81 -3.09
C ARG A 214 -9.59 3.37 -2.71
N TRP A 215 -8.31 3.06 -2.54
CA TRP A 215 -7.81 1.69 -2.44
C TRP A 215 -7.92 1.11 -1.05
N CYS A 216 -8.39 -0.12 -0.97
CA CYS A 216 -8.41 -0.90 0.27
C CYS A 216 -7.93 -2.33 0.02
N LEU A 217 -6.88 -2.74 0.71
CA LEU A 217 -6.39 -4.10 0.73
C LEU A 217 -6.65 -4.72 2.10
N MET A 218 -7.70 -5.51 2.20
CA MET A 218 -8.02 -6.29 3.40
C MET A 218 -7.45 -7.71 3.23
N ILE A 219 -6.49 -8.09 4.03
CA ILE A 219 -5.85 -9.42 3.96
C ILE A 219 -5.85 -10.12 5.31
N SER A 220 -6.00 -11.44 5.27
CA SER A 220 -5.84 -12.26 6.46
C SER A 220 -5.53 -13.72 6.11
N THR A 221 -4.93 -14.42 7.06
CA THR A 221 -5.00 -15.87 7.12
C THR A 221 -6.36 -16.30 7.66
N GLY A 222 -6.78 -17.54 7.41
CA GLY A 222 -8.06 -18.06 7.88
C GLY A 222 -8.10 -18.17 9.41
N TYR A 223 -9.24 -17.77 10.01
CA TYR A 223 -9.51 -17.86 11.44
C TYR A 223 -10.87 -18.54 11.73
N GLY A 224 -11.25 -19.51 10.91
CA GLY A 224 -12.52 -20.22 11.01
C GLY A 224 -13.67 -19.53 10.28
N PRO A 225 -14.86 -20.18 10.25
CA PRO A 225 -16.03 -19.70 9.52
C PRO A 225 -16.86 -18.70 10.33
N GLN A 226 -16.22 -17.66 10.88
CA GLN A 226 -16.85 -16.66 11.75
C GLN A 226 -16.12 -15.32 11.70
N GLY A 227 -16.78 -14.29 12.24
CA GLY A 227 -16.22 -12.95 12.35
C GLY A 227 -16.38 -12.09 11.11
N ASP A 228 -15.88 -10.86 11.21
CA ASP A 228 -16.09 -9.81 10.21
C ASP A 228 -15.42 -10.13 8.87
N PHE A 229 -14.17 -10.59 8.91
CA PHE A 229 -13.46 -11.01 7.70
C PHE A 229 -14.20 -12.11 6.92
N PHE A 230 -14.73 -13.13 7.63
CA PHE A 230 -15.51 -14.20 7.01
C PHE A 230 -16.79 -13.67 6.36
N ASN A 231 -17.47 -12.73 7.02
CA ASN A 231 -18.69 -12.11 6.49
C ASN A 231 -18.39 -11.28 5.22
N HIS A 232 -17.34 -10.45 5.25
CA HIS A 232 -16.88 -9.71 4.09
C HIS A 232 -16.43 -10.61 2.94
N TRP A 233 -15.70 -11.70 3.26
CA TRP A 233 -15.26 -12.70 2.29
C TRP A 233 -16.45 -13.37 1.58
N ASN A 234 -17.43 -13.84 2.34
CA ASN A 234 -18.62 -14.47 1.76
C ASN A 234 -19.50 -13.48 0.99
N GLY A 235 -19.62 -12.26 1.49
CA GLY A 235 -20.28 -11.17 0.77
C GLY A 235 -19.63 -10.89 -0.58
N ALA A 236 -18.31 -10.82 -0.61
CA ALA A 236 -17.52 -10.62 -1.81
C ALA A 236 -17.68 -11.79 -2.81
N LYS A 237 -17.55 -13.04 -2.33
CA LYS A 237 -17.78 -14.23 -3.17
C LYS A 237 -19.19 -14.29 -3.78
N ALA A 238 -20.17 -13.80 -3.07
CA ALA A 238 -21.57 -13.77 -3.52
C ALA A 238 -21.91 -12.52 -4.36
N GLY A 239 -20.95 -11.66 -4.67
CA GLY A 239 -21.16 -10.42 -5.42
C GLY A 239 -21.97 -9.35 -4.67
N ARG A 240 -22.10 -9.46 -3.34
CA ARG A 240 -22.83 -8.52 -2.47
C ARG A 240 -21.94 -7.50 -1.76
N SER A 241 -20.70 -7.37 -2.19
CA SER A 241 -19.72 -6.48 -1.58
C SER A 241 -18.96 -5.72 -2.67
N GLN A 242 -18.41 -4.57 -2.32
CA GLN A 242 -17.52 -3.81 -3.20
C GLN A 242 -16.12 -4.44 -3.31
N PHE A 243 -15.81 -5.43 -2.45
CA PHE A 243 -14.53 -6.10 -2.48
C PHE A 243 -14.47 -7.17 -3.59
N MET A 244 -13.35 -7.20 -4.29
CA MET A 244 -12.96 -8.34 -5.13
C MET A 244 -12.35 -9.43 -4.25
N PRO A 245 -12.90 -10.66 -4.20
CA PRO A 245 -12.32 -11.73 -3.41
C PRO A 245 -11.13 -12.39 -4.14
N ALA A 246 -10.05 -12.65 -3.41
CA ALA A 246 -8.87 -13.30 -3.91
C ALA A 246 -8.35 -14.37 -2.93
N PHE A 247 -8.26 -15.61 -3.38
CA PHE A 247 -7.71 -16.72 -2.59
C PHE A 247 -6.30 -17.08 -3.05
N PHE A 248 -5.39 -17.20 -2.08
CA PHE A 248 -3.99 -17.57 -2.31
C PHE A 248 -3.57 -18.69 -1.37
N PRO A 249 -3.53 -19.93 -1.89
CA PRO A 249 -3.11 -21.08 -1.10
C PRO A 249 -1.60 -21.06 -0.82
N TRP A 250 -1.13 -22.00 -0.03
CA TRP A 250 0.27 -22.08 0.38
C TRP A 250 1.26 -22.23 -0.79
N GLN A 251 0.83 -22.86 -1.90
CA GLN A 251 1.61 -23.02 -3.14
C GLN A 251 1.84 -21.68 -3.86
N ALA A 252 1.10 -20.62 -3.50
CA ALA A 252 1.32 -19.29 -4.06
C ALA A 252 2.71 -18.69 -3.71
N ARG A 253 3.39 -19.27 -2.70
CA ARG A 253 4.77 -18.95 -2.38
C ARG A 253 5.71 -19.84 -3.22
N PRO A 254 6.68 -19.30 -3.97
CA PRO A 254 7.68 -20.08 -4.67
C PRO A 254 8.47 -20.99 -3.73
N GLY A 255 8.84 -22.17 -4.24
CA GLY A 255 9.58 -23.18 -3.47
C GLY A 255 8.75 -24.00 -2.49
N ARG A 256 7.42 -23.84 -2.51
CA ARG A 256 6.50 -24.71 -1.79
C ARG A 256 5.78 -25.63 -2.75
N ASP A 257 6.21 -26.85 -2.82
CA ASP A 257 5.59 -27.96 -3.54
C ASP A 257 5.00 -29.01 -2.58
N LEU A 258 4.53 -30.13 -3.11
CA LEU A 258 3.97 -31.21 -2.28
C LEU A 258 5.00 -31.86 -1.36
N GLN A 259 6.31 -31.72 -1.62
CA GLN A 259 7.36 -32.24 -0.75
C GLN A 259 7.62 -31.32 0.45
N TRP A 260 7.13 -30.09 0.42
CA TRP A 260 7.25 -29.14 1.51
C TRP A 260 6.25 -29.42 2.65
N LEU A 261 5.14 -30.13 2.41
CA LEU A 261 4.16 -30.56 3.39
C LEU A 261 4.66 -31.75 4.19
#